data_8f555931d8efc0273cbbb9e86e6b1619
#
_entry.id   8f555931d8efc0273cbbb9e86e6b1619
#
_cell.length_a   1.000
_cell.length_b   1.000
_cell.length_c   1.000
_cell.angle_alpha   90.00
_cell.angle_beta   90.00
_cell.angle_gamma   90.00
#
_symmetry.space_group_name_H-M   'P 1'
#
loop_
_entity.id
_entity.type
_entity.pdbx_description
1 polymer ?
#
loop_
_entity_poly.entity_id
_entity_poly.type
_entity_poly.pdbx_seq_one_letter_code
_entity_poly.pdbx_strand_id
1 'polypeptide(L)' 'MDKFKSQVIRLGQVKAMTGLSRSTIYRFMLLKQFPKQIKLGPKSSGWLIDEVDAWIQNQIKNRDNVQIKGNGNGKIK' A
#
# COMPACT_ATOMS: atom_id res chain seq x y z
N MET A 1 22.61 -3.80 9.84
CA MET A 1 22.30 -3.64 9.68
C MET A 1 21.27 -3.28 9.86
N ASP A 2 20.98 -2.94 10.12
CA ASP A 2 20.05 -2.57 10.30
C ASP A 2 19.40 -1.97 9.40
N LYS A 3 19.79 -1.78 8.43
CA LYS A 3 19.16 -1.34 7.43
C LYS A 3 18.21 -2.24 7.03
N PHE A 4 18.16 -3.35 7.42
CA PHE A 4 17.22 -4.24 7.03
C PHE A 4 16.14 -4.23 7.96
N LYS A 5 15.24 -3.36 7.82
CA LYS A 5 14.09 -3.38 8.53
C LYS A 5 13.06 -4.04 7.81
N SER A 6 13.34 -4.84 6.85
CA SER A 6 12.37 -5.50 6.04
C SER A 6 11.65 -6.52 6.84
N GLN A 7 10.55 -6.21 7.29
CA GLN A 7 9.73 -7.09 8.07
C GLN A 7 8.56 -7.53 7.20
N VAL A 8 8.21 -8.80 7.27
CA VAL A 8 7.07 -9.31 6.51
C VAL A 8 5.83 -9.22 7.39
N ILE A 9 4.77 -8.65 6.85
CA ILE A 9 3.52 -8.53 7.58
C ILE A 9 2.43 -9.29 6.85
N ARG A 10 1.40 -9.66 7.58
CA ARG A 10 0.31 -10.45 7.01
C ARG A 10 -0.86 -9.55 6.66
N LEU A 11 -1.86 -10.13 6.03
CA LEU A 11 -3.01 -9.40 5.53
C LEU A 11 -3.67 -8.53 6.59
N GLY A 12 -3.84 -9.05 7.78
CA GLY A 12 -4.48 -8.28 8.84
C GLY A 12 -3.78 -6.97 9.10
N GLN A 13 -2.46 -6.99 9.11
CA GLN A 13 -1.71 -5.78 9.36
C GLN A 13 -1.74 -4.84 8.14
N VAL A 14 -1.72 -5.40 6.95
CA VAL A 14 -1.82 -4.58 5.74
C VAL A 14 -3.16 -3.85 5.75
N LYS A 15 -4.23 -4.53 6.12
CA LYS A 15 -5.54 -3.91 6.22
C LYS A 15 -5.53 -2.78 7.24
N ALA A 16 -4.88 -3.01 8.36
CA ALA A 16 -4.82 -2.01 9.43
C ALA A 16 -4.01 -0.79 8.97
N MET A 17 -2.93 -1.00 8.26
CA MET A 17 -2.07 0.09 7.82
C MET A 17 -2.72 0.91 6.71
N THR A 18 -3.43 0.28 5.81
CA THR A 18 -3.96 0.95 4.64
C THR A 18 -5.42 1.33 4.76
N GLY A 19 -6.15 0.67 5.64
CA GLY A 19 -7.58 0.90 5.74
C GLY A 19 -8.37 0.26 4.61
N LEU A 20 -7.72 -0.55 3.78
CA LEU A 20 -8.39 -1.19 2.65
C LEU A 20 -8.97 -2.53 3.04
N SER A 21 -10.01 -2.95 2.35
CA SER A 21 -10.58 -4.27 2.57
C SER A 21 -9.73 -5.30 1.85
N ARG A 22 -9.92 -6.55 2.22
CA ARG A 22 -9.22 -7.64 1.58
C ARG A 22 -9.46 -7.65 0.08
N SER A 23 -10.71 -7.52 -0.34
CA SER A 23 -11.02 -7.54 -1.76
C SER A 23 -10.34 -6.43 -2.51
N THR A 24 -10.29 -5.25 -1.91
CA THR A 24 -9.65 -4.11 -2.54
C THR A 24 -8.14 -4.33 -2.69
N ILE A 25 -7.51 -4.87 -1.66
CA ILE A 25 -6.09 -5.16 -1.72
C ILE A 25 -5.78 -6.12 -2.87
N TYR A 26 -6.55 -7.19 -2.97
CA TYR A 26 -6.30 -8.18 -4.01
C TYR A 26 -6.61 -7.62 -5.39
N ARG A 27 -7.62 -6.79 -5.49
CA ARG A 27 -7.93 -6.16 -6.76
C ARG A 27 -6.79 -5.26 -7.21
N PHE A 28 -6.25 -4.46 -6.29
CA PHE A 28 -5.13 -3.59 -6.61
C PHE A 28 -3.90 -4.39 -7.01
N MET A 29 -3.70 -5.54 -6.39
CA MET A 29 -2.59 -6.40 -6.78
C MET A 29 -2.75 -6.88 -8.22
N LEU A 30 -3.96 -7.25 -8.59
CA LEU A 30 -4.21 -7.68 -9.95
C LEU A 30 -3.98 -6.56 -10.96
N LEU A 31 -4.28 -5.35 -10.56
CA LEU A 31 -4.08 -4.19 -11.43
C LEU A 31 -2.66 -3.66 -11.37
N LYS A 32 -1.82 -4.33 -10.60
CA LYS A 32 -0.43 -3.91 -10.41
C LYS A 32 -0.32 -2.55 -9.77
N GLN A 33 -1.26 -2.24 -8.90
CA GLN A 33 -1.30 -0.97 -8.19
C GLN A 33 -1.01 -1.12 -6.71
N PHE A 34 -0.57 -2.28 -6.30
CA PHE A 34 -0.22 -2.54 -4.91
C PHE A 34 0.93 -3.54 -4.90
N PRO A 35 1.79 -3.50 -3.88
CA PRO A 35 2.94 -4.41 -3.83
C PRO A 35 2.53 -5.87 -3.88
N LYS A 36 3.34 -6.69 -4.50
CA LYS A 36 3.06 -8.09 -4.62
C LYS A 36 3.30 -8.82 -3.33
N GLN A 37 2.56 -9.89 -3.14
CA GLN A 37 2.78 -10.75 -1.98
C GLN A 37 4.06 -11.53 -2.12
N ILE A 38 4.65 -11.84 -0.97
CA ILE A 38 5.78 -12.72 -0.89
C ILE A 38 5.27 -14.06 -0.40
N LYS A 39 5.63 -15.12 -1.07
CA LYS A 39 5.24 -16.45 -0.64
C LYS A 39 6.12 -16.88 0.51
N LEU A 40 5.52 -17.19 1.62
CA LEU A 40 6.27 -17.63 2.79
C LEU A 40 6.25 -19.15 2.96
N GLY A 41 5.33 -19.79 2.31
CA GLY A 41 5.19 -21.24 2.41
C GLY A 41 4.00 -21.66 1.56
N PRO A 42 3.64 -22.94 1.59
CA PRO A 42 2.57 -23.44 0.74
C PRO A 42 1.25 -22.69 0.91
N LYS A 43 0.96 -22.30 2.11
CA LYS A 43 -0.29 -21.61 2.37
C LYS A 43 -0.09 -20.29 3.08
N SER A 44 1.09 -19.74 3.02
CA SER A 44 1.39 -18.50 3.73
C SER A 44 1.94 -17.46 2.80
N SER A 45 1.44 -16.27 2.91
CA SER A 45 1.91 -15.13 2.12
C SER A 45 1.94 -13.90 2.98
N GLY A 46 2.72 -12.95 2.59
CA GLY A 46 2.82 -11.69 3.30
C GLY A 46 3.34 -10.61 2.40
N TRP A 47 3.59 -9.47 2.96
CA TRP A 47 4.13 -8.32 2.23
C TRP A 47 5.27 -7.73 3.03
N LEU A 48 6.18 -7.06 2.36
CA LEU A 48 7.23 -6.33 3.04
C LEU A 48 6.63 -5.04 3.59
N ILE A 49 6.86 -4.79 4.86
CA ILE A 49 6.29 -3.61 5.50
C ILE A 49 6.80 -2.33 4.83
N ASP A 50 8.05 -2.34 4.39
CA ASP A 50 8.62 -1.17 3.72
C ASP A 50 7.92 -0.87 2.41
N GLU A 51 7.52 -1.90 1.69
CA GLU A 51 6.81 -1.71 0.44
C GLU A 51 5.41 -1.16 0.66
N VAL A 52 4.74 -1.66 1.69
CA VAL A 52 3.40 -1.17 2.02
C VAL A 52 3.48 0.29 2.47
N ASP A 53 4.47 0.59 3.28
CA ASP A 53 4.66 1.95 3.75
C ASP A 53 4.97 2.90 2.58
N ALA A 54 5.84 2.48 1.67
CA ALA A 54 6.16 3.28 0.51
C ALA A 54 4.93 3.52 -0.36
N TRP A 55 4.07 2.50 -0.48
CA TRP A 55 2.84 2.62 -1.23
C TRP A 55 1.95 3.71 -0.60
N ILE A 56 1.84 3.70 0.72
CA ILE A 56 1.05 4.70 1.43
C ILE A 56 1.62 6.10 1.21
N GLN A 57 2.93 6.22 1.33
CA GLN A 57 3.59 7.51 1.13
C GLN A 57 3.35 8.02 -0.29
N ASN A 58 3.35 7.12 -1.25
CA ASN A 58 3.10 7.48 -2.63
C ASN A 58 1.66 7.97 -2.83
N GLN A 59 0.71 7.36 -2.13
CA GLN A 59 -0.68 7.81 -2.20
C GLN A 59 -0.82 9.22 -1.63
N ILE A 60 -0.10 9.51 -0.58
CA ILE A 60 -0.12 10.84 0.02
C ILE A 60 0.43 11.86 -0.97
N LYS A 61 1.54 11.53 -1.63
CA LYS A 61 2.09 12.41 -2.62
C LYS A 61 1.16 12.64 -3.78
N ASN A 62 0.50 11.61 -4.24
CA ASN A 62 -0.45 11.75 -5.34
C ASN A 62 -1.62 12.63 -4.96
N ARG A 63 -2.08 12.49 -3.72
CA ARG A 63 -3.14 13.34 -3.24
C ARG A 63 -2.72 14.80 -3.25
N ASP A 64 -1.52 15.07 -2.78
CA ASP A 64 -1.03 16.43 -2.69
C ASP A 64 -0.83 17.02 -4.08
N ASN A 65 -0.33 16.22 -4.99
CA ASN A 65 -0.15 16.68 -6.35
C ASN A 65 -1.48 17.00 -7.02
N VAL A 66 -2.46 16.17 -6.79
CA VAL A 66 -3.78 16.39 -7.35
C VAL A 66 -4.37 17.67 -6.80
N GLN A 67 -4.19 17.89 -5.52
CA GLN A 67 -4.70 19.10 -4.93
C GLN A 67 -4.05 20.33 -5.50
N ILE A 68 -2.79 20.26 -5.74
CA ILE A 68 -2.08 21.38 -6.29
C ILE A 68 -2.59 21.70 -7.67
N LYS A 69 -2.85 20.69 -8.46
CA LYS A 69 -3.36 20.91 -9.74
C LYS A 69 -4.70 21.37 -9.65
N GLY A 70 -5.33 21.01 -8.77
CA GLY A 70 -6.66 21.34 -8.73
C GLY A 70 -7.03 22.61 -8.56
N ASN A 71 -6.85 22.65 -8.84
CA ASN A 71 -7.46 23.22 -8.83
C ASN A 71 -8.26 23.30 -8.40
N GLY A 72 -8.18 23.22 -8.06
CA GLY A 72 -8.84 23.14 -7.65
C GLY A 72 -9.54 22.81 -7.21
N ASN A 73 -9.88 22.77 -7.41
CA ASN A 73 -10.76 22.29 -7.05
C ASN A 73 -10.97 21.88 -6.19
N GLY A 74 -10.82 21.95 -5.99
CA GLY A 74 -11.19 21.64 -5.31
C GLY A 74 -11.49 21.22 -4.65
N LYS A 75 -11.70 21.31 -4.84
CA LYS A 75 -12.16 20.91 -4.38
C LYS A 75 -12.44 20.25 -3.76
N ILE A 76 -12.47 20.31 -3.84
CA ILE A 76 -12.79 19.74 -3.35
C ILE A 76 -13.21 19.23 -2.78
N LYS A 77 -13.45 19.22 -2.98
CA LYS A 77 -13.99 18.68 -2.57
C LYS A 77 -14.24 18.42 -2.14
#